data_a56526a6477634356cd0887f4228afd6
#
_entry.id   a56526a6477634356cd0887f4228afd6
#
_cell.length_a   1.000
_cell.length_b   1.000
_cell.length_c   1.000
_cell.angle_alpha   90.00
_cell.angle_beta   90.00
_cell.angle_gamma   90.00
#
_symmetry.space_group_name_H-M   'P 1'
#
loop_
_entity.id
_entity.type
_entity.pdbx_description
1 polymer ?
#
loop_
_entity_poly.entity_id
_entity_poly.type
_entity_poly.pdbx_seq_one_letter_code
_entity_poly.pdbx_strand_id
1 'polypeptide(L)'
;MRILVIAESFLPHINGVTNSVLRIADHFAASGDDLEIIAPKWPGADTHLRTSCGRRVRVRRIASAPMPGYSEVRIATTSATALRRRIEEFEPDVIHLASPTILGGRAMVAAQKAGVPTVAVYQTDIPGFTARYGMSFLESASWQLLRDVHNRASLTLAPSTATRGQLLEHGIERVRLWRRGVDTSLFSPSLRSSTLRARYAEPGERLVAYMGRLAPEKQVADLRVLHDMPGVRLLIVGDGP
;
A
#
# COMPACT_ATOMS: atom_id res chain seq x y z
N MET A 1 -20.98 0.49 -9.60
CA MET A 1 -19.90 1.13 -10.37
C MET A 1 -18.95 0.07 -10.91
N ARG A 2 -18.25 0.37 -12.01
CA ARG A 2 -17.13 -0.46 -12.51
C ARG A 2 -15.81 0.18 -12.07
N ILE A 3 -15.05 -0.50 -11.25
CA ILE A 3 -13.85 0.05 -10.59
C ILE A 3 -12.63 -0.76 -11.01
N LEU A 4 -11.64 -0.10 -11.60
CA LEU A 4 -10.37 -0.71 -11.93
C LEU A 4 -9.31 -0.32 -10.90
N VAL A 5 -8.75 -1.29 -10.19
CA VAL A 5 -7.65 -1.07 -9.25
C VAL A 5 -6.32 -1.39 -9.91
N ILE A 6 -5.40 -0.45 -9.91
CA ILE A 6 -4.02 -0.64 -10.37
C ILE A 6 -3.11 -0.70 -9.15
N ALA A 7 -2.51 -1.86 -8.89
CA ALA A 7 -1.66 -2.12 -7.73
C ALA A 7 -0.21 -2.42 -8.15
N GLU A 8 0.74 -1.58 -7.73
CA GLU A 8 2.18 -1.80 -7.95
C GLU A 8 2.67 -3.06 -7.22
N SER A 9 2.09 -3.35 -6.05
CA SER A 9 2.35 -4.53 -5.26
C SER A 9 1.03 -5.20 -4.89
N PHE A 10 0.99 -6.52 -5.03
CA PHE A 10 -0.19 -7.32 -4.72
C PHE A 10 0.22 -8.75 -4.37
N LEU A 11 -0.75 -9.57 -3.97
CA LEU A 11 -0.51 -10.98 -3.66
C LEU A 11 0.33 -11.69 -4.75
N PRO A 12 1.24 -12.61 -4.38
CA PRO A 12 1.45 -13.21 -3.07
C PRO A 12 2.26 -12.35 -2.08
N HIS A 13 2.83 -11.23 -2.51
CA HIS A 13 3.58 -10.34 -1.64
C HIS A 13 2.66 -9.53 -0.74
N ILE A 14 2.73 -9.75 0.58
CA ILE A 14 1.90 -9.09 1.59
C ILE A 14 2.64 -7.88 2.17
N ASN A 15 2.05 -6.71 2.01
CA ASN A 15 2.53 -5.45 2.59
C ASN A 15 1.36 -4.48 2.84
N GLY A 16 1.65 -3.26 3.30
CA GLY A 16 0.61 -2.26 3.60
C GLY A 16 -0.24 -1.86 2.39
N VAL A 17 0.33 -1.84 1.17
CA VAL A 17 -0.40 -1.55 -0.06
C VAL A 17 -1.32 -2.71 -0.42
N THR A 18 -0.80 -3.94 -0.40
CA THR A 18 -1.57 -5.16 -0.64
C THR A 18 -2.76 -5.26 0.32
N ASN A 19 -2.53 -5.07 1.63
CA ASN A 19 -3.61 -5.11 2.63
C ASN A 19 -4.66 -4.03 2.37
N SER A 20 -4.24 -2.83 1.96
CA SER A 20 -5.16 -1.75 1.58
C SER A 20 -6.04 -2.15 0.39
N VAL A 21 -5.44 -2.73 -0.66
CA VAL A 21 -6.17 -3.18 -1.85
C VAL A 21 -7.14 -4.31 -1.52
N LEU A 22 -6.76 -5.26 -0.66
CA LEU A 22 -7.64 -6.34 -0.21
C LEU A 22 -8.88 -5.80 0.51
N ARG A 23 -8.70 -4.83 1.43
CA ARG A 23 -9.83 -4.19 2.13
C ARG A 23 -10.76 -3.41 1.20
N ILE A 24 -10.17 -2.69 0.23
CA ILE A 24 -10.93 -1.99 -0.81
C ILE A 24 -11.73 -2.99 -1.65
N ALA A 25 -11.10 -4.10 -2.06
CA ALA A 25 -11.75 -5.13 -2.85
C ALA A 25 -12.92 -5.77 -2.10
N ASP A 26 -12.74 -6.08 -0.81
CA ASP A 26 -13.80 -6.59 0.05
C ASP A 26 -14.98 -5.62 0.15
N HIS A 27 -14.69 -4.34 0.36
CA HIS A 27 -15.72 -3.30 0.48
C HIS A 27 -16.52 -3.14 -0.81
N PHE A 28 -15.88 -2.94 -1.95
CA PHE A 28 -16.57 -2.74 -3.22
C PHE A 28 -17.32 -4.01 -3.66
N ALA A 29 -16.74 -5.18 -3.43
CA ALA A 29 -17.44 -6.44 -3.70
C ALA A 29 -18.69 -6.58 -2.84
N ALA A 30 -18.65 -6.24 -1.56
CA ALA A 30 -19.80 -6.27 -0.67
C ALA A 30 -20.87 -5.23 -1.05
N SER A 31 -20.46 -4.07 -1.60
CA SER A 31 -21.36 -3.03 -2.10
C SER A 31 -22.01 -3.37 -3.45
N GLY A 32 -21.63 -4.50 -4.07
CA GLY A 32 -22.20 -4.91 -5.35
C GLY A 32 -21.51 -4.30 -6.57
N ASP A 33 -20.41 -3.58 -6.38
CA ASP A 33 -19.65 -2.99 -7.47
C ASP A 33 -18.94 -4.06 -8.32
N ASP A 34 -18.69 -3.74 -9.60
CA ASP A 34 -17.89 -4.57 -10.50
C ASP A 34 -16.41 -4.13 -10.39
N LEU A 35 -15.56 -5.08 -10.05
CA LEU A 35 -14.17 -4.80 -9.70
C LEU A 35 -13.20 -5.69 -10.50
N GLU A 36 -12.18 -5.07 -11.08
CA GLU A 36 -11.00 -5.76 -11.63
C GLU A 36 -9.72 -5.17 -11.02
N ILE A 37 -8.72 -6.01 -10.78
CA ILE A 37 -7.41 -5.60 -10.25
C ILE A 37 -6.36 -5.90 -11.32
N ILE A 38 -5.52 -4.91 -11.65
CA ILE A 38 -4.30 -5.09 -12.46
C ILE A 38 -3.10 -5.06 -11.52
N ALA A 39 -2.27 -6.10 -11.57
CA ALA A 39 -1.09 -6.23 -10.72
C ALA A 39 0.06 -6.95 -11.45
N PRO A 40 1.32 -6.76 -11.02
CA PRO A 40 2.48 -7.48 -11.59
C PRO A 40 2.31 -9.00 -11.53
N LYS A 41 2.83 -9.69 -12.54
CA LYS A 41 2.84 -11.16 -12.59
C LYS A 41 3.89 -11.71 -11.62
N TRP A 42 3.48 -12.70 -10.83
CA TRP A 42 4.34 -13.54 -10.01
C TRP A 42 4.21 -14.99 -10.44
N PRO A 43 5.28 -15.81 -10.35
CA PRO A 43 5.16 -17.25 -10.55
C PRO A 43 4.12 -17.85 -9.60
N GLY A 44 3.21 -18.66 -10.11
CA GLY A 44 2.16 -19.31 -9.31
C GLY A 44 1.08 -18.40 -8.71
N ALA A 45 1.10 -17.09 -8.99
CA ALA A 45 0.10 -16.17 -8.42
C ALA A 45 -1.28 -16.35 -9.06
N ASP A 46 -2.29 -16.34 -8.21
CA ASP A 46 -3.70 -16.46 -8.63
C ASP A 46 -4.13 -15.31 -9.55
N THR A 47 -5.00 -15.65 -10.49
CA THR A 47 -5.67 -14.71 -11.39
C THR A 47 -7.04 -14.26 -10.88
N HIS A 48 -7.43 -14.70 -9.69
CA HIS A 48 -8.64 -14.29 -9.02
C HIS A 48 -8.40 -14.12 -7.53
N LEU A 49 -9.05 -13.12 -6.97
CA LEU A 49 -9.15 -12.89 -5.53
C LEU A 49 -10.54 -13.36 -5.07
N ARG A 50 -10.60 -14.13 -3.99
CA ARG A 50 -11.85 -14.42 -3.29
C ARG A 50 -12.02 -13.41 -2.15
N THR A 51 -13.09 -12.64 -2.21
CA THR A 51 -13.39 -11.62 -1.18
C THR A 51 -14.06 -12.25 0.03
N SER A 52 -14.11 -11.52 1.13
CA SER A 52 -14.76 -11.95 2.38
C SER A 52 -16.26 -12.27 2.21
N CYS A 53 -16.94 -11.57 1.30
CA CYS A 53 -18.33 -11.85 0.94
C CYS A 53 -18.49 -13.02 -0.07
N GLY A 54 -17.40 -13.72 -0.42
CA GLY A 54 -17.40 -14.87 -1.31
C GLY A 54 -17.38 -14.55 -2.82
N ARG A 55 -17.45 -13.29 -3.23
CA ARG A 55 -17.33 -12.90 -4.64
C ARG A 55 -15.92 -13.13 -5.18
N ARG A 56 -15.83 -13.49 -6.46
CA ARG A 56 -14.56 -13.62 -7.17
C ARG A 56 -14.27 -12.34 -7.95
N VAL A 57 -13.14 -11.71 -7.64
CA VAL A 57 -12.62 -10.54 -8.34
C VAL A 57 -11.50 -11.00 -9.27
N ARG A 58 -11.56 -10.59 -10.53
CA ARG A 58 -10.49 -10.89 -11.50
C ARG A 58 -9.22 -10.12 -11.14
N VAL A 59 -8.09 -10.82 -11.11
CA VAL A 59 -6.76 -10.24 -10.97
C VAL A 59 -6.00 -10.44 -12.29
N ARG A 60 -5.89 -9.39 -13.06
CA ARG A 60 -5.19 -9.40 -14.34
C ARG A 60 -3.70 -9.20 -14.11
N ARG A 61 -2.94 -10.27 -14.28
CA ARG A 61 -1.49 -10.27 -14.11
C ARG A 61 -0.80 -9.75 -15.36
N ILE A 62 0.00 -8.68 -15.21
CA ILE A 62 0.74 -8.04 -16.30
C ILE A 62 2.22 -8.37 -16.25
N ALA A 63 2.91 -8.29 -17.40
CA ALA A 63 4.34 -8.55 -17.51
C ALA A 63 5.14 -7.71 -16.51
N SER A 64 6.07 -8.36 -15.83
CA SER A 64 6.91 -7.75 -14.80
C SER A 64 8.24 -8.48 -14.67
N ALA A 65 9.27 -7.76 -14.22
CA ALA A 65 10.58 -8.27 -13.90
C ALA A 65 10.90 -8.06 -12.41
N PRO A 66 11.73 -8.90 -11.78
CA PRO A 66 12.20 -8.65 -10.42
C PRO A 66 13.04 -7.36 -10.38
N MET A 67 12.93 -6.61 -9.30
CA MET A 67 13.76 -5.43 -9.07
C MET A 67 15.19 -5.86 -8.73
N PRO A 68 16.22 -5.31 -9.40
CA PRO A 68 17.61 -5.60 -9.04
C PRO A 68 17.88 -5.28 -7.57
N GLY A 69 18.48 -6.21 -6.85
CA GLY A 69 18.76 -6.07 -5.41
C GLY A 69 17.55 -6.30 -4.46
N TYR A 70 16.34 -6.41 -5.00
CA TYR A 70 15.10 -6.62 -4.22
C TYR A 70 14.16 -7.58 -4.96
N SER A 71 14.48 -8.87 -4.94
CA SER A 71 13.71 -9.91 -5.67
C SER A 71 12.23 -10.00 -5.24
N GLU A 72 11.93 -9.56 -4.02
CA GLU A 72 10.56 -9.49 -3.47
C GLU A 72 9.73 -8.34 -4.04
N VAL A 73 10.32 -7.46 -4.85
CA VAL A 73 9.63 -6.38 -5.53
C VAL A 73 9.68 -6.65 -7.04
N ARG A 74 8.54 -6.51 -7.68
CA ARG A 74 8.45 -6.67 -9.14
C ARG A 74 8.07 -5.36 -9.80
N ILE A 75 8.81 -5.01 -10.84
CA ILE A 75 8.55 -3.83 -11.67
C ILE A 75 7.73 -4.26 -12.88
N ALA A 76 6.58 -3.64 -13.08
CA ALA A 76 5.77 -3.87 -14.26
C ALA A 76 6.49 -3.35 -15.52
N THR A 77 6.55 -4.18 -16.56
CA THR A 77 7.18 -3.84 -17.85
C THR A 77 6.16 -3.47 -18.94
N THR A 78 4.87 -3.63 -18.63
CA THR A 78 3.74 -3.35 -19.53
C THR A 78 3.68 -1.88 -19.96
N SER A 79 3.46 -1.63 -21.25
CA SER A 79 3.37 -0.27 -21.80
C SER A 79 2.04 0.43 -21.48
N ALA A 80 2.02 1.76 -21.54
CA ALA A 80 0.79 2.54 -21.40
C ALA A 80 -0.27 2.19 -22.47
N THR A 81 0.16 1.85 -23.68
CA THR A 81 -0.75 1.41 -24.76
C THR A 81 -1.45 0.08 -24.42
N ALA A 82 -0.71 -0.88 -23.85
CA ALA A 82 -1.30 -2.14 -23.43
C ALA A 82 -2.26 -1.95 -22.25
N LEU A 83 -1.93 -1.06 -21.30
CA LEU A 83 -2.82 -0.70 -20.20
C LEU A 83 -4.08 0.01 -20.71
N ARG A 84 -3.95 0.90 -21.68
CA ARG A 84 -5.10 1.57 -22.29
C ARG A 84 -6.10 0.57 -22.89
N ARG A 85 -5.64 -0.43 -23.64
CA ARG A 85 -6.51 -1.49 -24.15
C ARG A 85 -7.28 -2.21 -23.04
N ARG A 86 -6.63 -2.46 -21.88
CA ARG A 86 -7.28 -3.08 -20.73
C ARG A 86 -8.32 -2.19 -20.08
N ILE A 87 -8.06 -0.88 -20.03
CA ILE A 87 -9.02 0.12 -19.57
C ILE A 87 -10.22 0.15 -20.50
N GLU A 88 -10.00 0.19 -21.81
CA GLU A 88 -11.05 0.17 -22.83
C GLU A 88 -11.86 -1.14 -22.82
N GLU A 89 -11.23 -2.29 -22.59
CA GLU A 89 -11.91 -3.59 -22.46
C GLU A 89 -12.80 -3.68 -21.21
N PHE A 90 -12.36 -3.11 -20.09
CA PHE A 90 -13.11 -3.17 -18.82
C PHE A 90 -14.10 -2.01 -18.70
N GLU A 91 -13.90 -0.89 -19.39
CA GLU A 91 -14.74 0.33 -19.35
C GLU A 91 -15.04 0.80 -17.91
N PRO A 92 -14.02 1.08 -17.10
CA PRO A 92 -14.24 1.48 -15.71
C PRO A 92 -14.82 2.89 -15.60
N ASP A 93 -15.71 3.10 -14.62
CA ASP A 93 -16.18 4.44 -14.24
C ASP A 93 -15.08 5.24 -13.54
N VAL A 94 -14.17 4.54 -12.84
CA VAL A 94 -13.04 5.14 -12.11
C VAL A 94 -11.87 4.17 -12.00
N ILE A 95 -10.65 4.71 -12.01
CA ILE A 95 -9.43 3.95 -11.77
C ILE A 95 -8.84 4.35 -10.41
N HIS A 96 -8.68 3.36 -9.53
CA HIS A 96 -8.01 3.50 -8.25
C HIS A 96 -6.54 3.10 -8.39
N LEU A 97 -5.62 4.03 -8.18
CA LEU A 97 -4.17 3.83 -8.25
C LEU A 97 -3.63 3.63 -6.83
N ALA A 98 -3.38 2.39 -6.47
CA ALA A 98 -2.85 2.02 -5.15
C ALA A 98 -1.33 2.24 -5.11
N SER A 99 -0.90 3.35 -4.52
CA SER A 99 0.51 3.76 -4.43
C SER A 99 1.19 3.87 -5.80
N PRO A 100 0.76 4.83 -6.66
CA PRO A 100 1.22 4.91 -8.03
C PRO A 100 2.69 5.33 -8.10
N THR A 101 3.50 4.49 -8.76
CA THR A 101 4.88 4.75 -9.14
C THR A 101 5.05 4.48 -10.65
N ILE A 102 5.77 3.43 -11.03
CA ILE A 102 6.06 3.12 -12.43
C ILE A 102 4.79 2.63 -13.17
N LEU A 103 4.12 1.63 -12.61
CA LEU A 103 2.88 1.10 -13.20
C LEU A 103 1.77 2.15 -13.15
N GLY A 104 1.61 2.78 -11.98
CA GLY A 104 0.61 3.82 -11.77
C GLY A 104 0.82 5.02 -12.69
N GLY A 105 2.07 5.46 -12.90
CA GLY A 105 2.39 6.52 -13.85
C GLY A 105 1.99 6.17 -15.30
N ARG A 106 2.28 4.93 -15.74
CA ARG A 106 1.84 4.44 -17.07
C ARG A 106 0.33 4.29 -17.15
N ALA A 107 -0.31 3.83 -16.09
CA ALA A 107 -1.77 3.71 -16.01
C ALA A 107 -2.44 5.09 -16.02
N MET A 108 -1.85 6.09 -15.38
CA MET A 108 -2.30 7.48 -15.44
C MET A 108 -2.34 8.01 -16.86
N VAL A 109 -1.26 7.83 -17.62
CA VAL A 109 -1.21 8.22 -19.04
C VAL A 109 -2.28 7.49 -19.87
N ALA A 110 -2.48 6.20 -19.59
CA ALA A 110 -3.50 5.39 -20.27
C ALA A 110 -4.92 5.87 -19.92
N ALA A 111 -5.19 6.16 -18.65
CA ALA A 111 -6.47 6.65 -18.16
C ALA A 111 -6.85 8.01 -18.74
N GLN A 112 -5.88 8.95 -18.80
CA GLN A 112 -6.08 10.25 -19.42
C GLN A 112 -6.48 10.14 -20.91
N LYS A 113 -5.82 9.24 -21.66
CA LYS A 113 -6.14 8.99 -23.07
C LYS A 113 -7.50 8.29 -23.26
N ALA A 114 -7.95 7.55 -22.26
CA ALA A 114 -9.26 6.89 -22.25
C ALA A 114 -10.37 7.79 -21.67
N GLY A 115 -10.06 8.97 -21.15
CA GLY A 115 -11.03 9.87 -20.53
C GLY A 115 -11.58 9.37 -19.19
N VAL A 116 -10.90 8.43 -18.51
CA VAL A 116 -11.37 7.83 -17.27
C VAL A 116 -10.78 8.57 -16.07
N PRO A 117 -11.60 9.01 -15.08
CA PRO A 117 -11.11 9.67 -13.88
C PRO A 117 -10.28 8.72 -13.01
N THR A 118 -9.28 9.29 -12.32
CA THR A 118 -8.34 8.51 -11.50
C THR A 118 -8.29 9.04 -10.07
N VAL A 119 -8.21 8.11 -9.11
CA VAL A 119 -7.97 8.39 -7.70
C VAL A 119 -6.63 7.78 -7.31
N ALA A 120 -5.64 8.61 -7.00
CA ALA A 120 -4.31 8.18 -6.58
C ALA A 120 -4.21 8.14 -5.06
N VAL A 121 -3.66 7.06 -4.50
CA VAL A 121 -3.47 6.94 -3.05
C VAL A 121 -1.98 7.04 -2.70
N TYR A 122 -1.63 8.03 -1.89
CA TYR A 122 -0.28 8.14 -1.35
C TYR A 122 -0.11 7.19 -0.17
N GLN A 123 0.56 6.07 -0.38
CA GLN A 123 0.76 5.02 0.62
C GLN A 123 2.23 4.67 0.85
N THR A 124 3.12 5.11 -0.04
CA THR A 124 4.56 4.84 0.02
C THR A 124 5.31 6.15 0.03
N ASP A 125 6.03 6.41 1.12
CA ASP A 125 6.87 7.59 1.28
C ASP A 125 8.21 7.36 0.56
N ILE A 126 8.21 7.50 -0.78
CA ILE A 126 9.40 7.30 -1.60
C ILE A 126 10.51 8.29 -1.23
N PRO A 127 10.26 9.61 -1.05
CA PRO A 127 11.30 10.55 -0.64
C PRO A 127 11.91 10.20 0.71
N GLY A 128 11.09 9.89 1.72
CA GLY A 128 11.59 9.46 3.02
C GLY A 128 12.33 8.12 2.96
N PHE A 129 11.96 7.22 2.05
CA PHE A 129 12.68 5.98 1.80
C PHE A 129 14.08 6.28 1.21
N THR A 130 14.18 7.08 0.16
CA THR A 130 15.47 7.41 -0.46
C THR A 130 16.42 8.09 0.53
N ALA A 131 15.92 8.96 1.39
CA ALA A 131 16.71 9.60 2.44
C ALA A 131 17.28 8.59 3.46
N ARG A 132 16.45 7.65 3.94
CA ARG A 132 16.85 6.63 4.94
C ARG A 132 17.81 5.57 4.40
N TYR A 133 17.83 5.34 3.10
CA TYR A 133 18.75 4.41 2.44
C TYR A 133 20.00 5.08 1.86
N GLY A 134 20.33 6.30 2.31
CA GLY A 134 21.55 7.02 1.90
C GLY A 134 21.48 7.58 0.47
N MET A 135 20.30 7.64 -0.13
CA MET A 135 20.05 8.15 -1.49
C MET A 135 19.36 9.53 -1.45
N SER A 136 19.72 10.37 -0.48
CA SER A 136 19.10 11.71 -0.29
C SER A 136 19.21 12.61 -1.53
N PHE A 137 20.24 12.41 -2.36
CA PHE A 137 20.38 13.11 -3.64
C PHE A 137 19.21 12.84 -4.62
N LEU A 138 18.43 11.76 -4.41
CA LEU A 138 17.23 11.42 -5.20
C LEU A 138 15.94 12.02 -4.60
N GLU A 139 15.99 12.64 -3.45
CA GLU A 139 14.79 13.14 -2.76
C GLU A 139 14.03 14.16 -3.63
N SER A 140 14.74 15.15 -4.17
CA SER A 140 14.12 16.16 -5.04
C SER A 140 13.51 15.55 -6.31
N ALA A 141 14.20 14.60 -6.93
CA ALA A 141 13.70 13.89 -8.10
C ALA A 141 12.47 13.02 -7.74
N SER A 142 12.45 12.41 -6.56
CA SER A 142 11.33 11.64 -6.05
C SER A 142 10.10 12.51 -5.85
N TRP A 143 10.25 13.70 -5.28
CA TRP A 143 9.17 14.67 -5.13
C TRP A 143 8.65 15.17 -6.47
N GLN A 144 9.55 15.40 -7.45
CA GLN A 144 9.15 15.78 -8.80
C GLN A 144 8.30 14.70 -9.46
N LEU A 145 8.75 13.44 -9.39
CA LEU A 145 8.00 12.28 -9.92
C LEU A 145 6.61 12.17 -9.26
N LEU A 146 6.54 12.27 -7.94
CA LEU A 146 5.28 12.20 -7.20
C LEU A 146 4.33 13.34 -7.60
N ARG A 147 4.84 14.56 -7.72
CA ARG A 147 4.06 15.72 -8.17
C ARG A 147 3.49 15.49 -9.56
N ASP A 148 4.32 15.02 -10.49
CA ASP A 148 3.90 14.77 -11.87
C ASP A 148 2.82 13.69 -11.96
N VAL A 149 2.91 12.64 -11.15
CA VAL A 149 1.92 11.56 -11.12
C VAL A 149 0.64 12.03 -10.42
N HIS A 150 0.75 12.57 -9.21
CA HIS A 150 -0.41 12.92 -8.39
C HIS A 150 -1.19 14.11 -8.92
N ASN A 151 -0.53 15.10 -9.54
CA ASN A 151 -1.23 16.24 -10.15
C ASN A 151 -1.93 15.91 -11.47
N ARG A 152 -1.64 14.76 -12.07
CA ARG A 152 -2.44 14.25 -13.20
C ARG A 152 -3.69 13.50 -12.73
N ALA A 153 -3.73 13.05 -11.49
CA ALA A 153 -4.90 12.38 -10.94
C ALA A 153 -6.07 13.36 -10.76
N SER A 154 -7.30 12.87 -10.89
CA SER A 154 -8.50 13.64 -10.57
C SER A 154 -8.56 13.98 -9.08
N LEU A 155 -8.03 13.07 -8.23
CA LEU A 155 -7.97 13.22 -6.78
C LEU A 155 -6.79 12.44 -6.21
N THR A 156 -6.10 13.01 -5.21
CA THR A 156 -5.11 12.32 -4.39
C THR A 156 -5.66 12.09 -2.99
N LEU A 157 -5.46 10.88 -2.46
CA LEU A 157 -5.84 10.50 -1.10
C LEU A 157 -4.61 10.36 -0.21
N ALA A 158 -4.61 11.06 0.93
CA ALA A 158 -3.55 11.04 1.93
C ALA A 158 -4.01 10.33 3.22
N PRO A 159 -3.18 9.49 3.86
CA PRO A 159 -3.58 8.67 5.00
C PRO A 159 -3.69 9.46 6.32
N SER A 160 -3.07 10.62 6.41
CA SER A 160 -3.05 11.45 7.62
C SER A 160 -3.05 12.94 7.30
N THR A 161 -3.38 13.76 8.29
CA THR A 161 -3.33 15.22 8.18
C THR A 161 -1.89 15.71 7.95
N ALA A 162 -0.92 15.11 8.63
CA ALA A 162 0.50 15.43 8.45
C ALA A 162 0.95 15.13 7.01
N THR A 163 0.64 13.94 6.51
CA THR A 163 0.97 13.58 5.11
C THR A 163 0.26 14.50 4.11
N ARG A 164 -1.01 14.86 4.38
CA ARG A 164 -1.71 15.82 3.52
C ARG A 164 -1.00 17.16 3.48
N GLY A 165 -0.56 17.69 4.63
CA GLY A 165 0.21 18.93 4.71
C GLY A 165 1.49 18.85 3.88
N GLN A 166 2.28 17.80 4.08
CA GLN A 166 3.52 17.55 3.36
C GLN A 166 3.31 17.50 1.83
N LEU A 167 2.25 16.82 1.36
CA LEU A 167 1.95 16.74 -0.07
C LEU A 167 1.61 18.12 -0.66
N LEU A 168 0.83 18.93 0.06
CA LEU A 168 0.48 20.29 -0.35
C LEU A 168 1.71 21.20 -0.39
N GLU A 169 2.59 21.13 0.61
CA GLU A 169 3.85 21.88 0.67
C GLU A 169 4.79 21.56 -0.51
N HIS A 170 4.75 20.32 -1.00
CA HIS A 170 5.50 19.88 -2.18
C HIS A 170 4.74 20.10 -3.51
N GLY A 171 3.66 20.87 -3.51
CA GLY A 171 2.93 21.27 -4.71
C GLY A 171 2.06 20.17 -5.32
N ILE A 172 1.62 19.21 -4.53
CA ILE A 172 0.58 18.24 -4.94
C ILE A 172 -0.78 18.83 -4.59
N GLU A 173 -1.59 19.04 -5.60
CA GLU A 173 -2.92 19.61 -5.49
C GLU A 173 -4.01 18.55 -5.28
N ARG A 174 -5.26 18.99 -5.08
CA ARG A 174 -6.45 18.12 -4.97
C ARG A 174 -6.29 16.95 -3.98
N VAL A 175 -5.63 17.20 -2.83
CA VAL A 175 -5.38 16.21 -1.79
C VAL A 175 -6.52 16.18 -0.78
N ARG A 176 -7.15 15.02 -0.61
CA ARG A 176 -8.13 14.75 0.44
C ARG A 176 -7.62 13.75 1.46
N LEU A 177 -8.12 13.85 2.67
CA LEU A 177 -7.80 12.90 3.72
C LEU A 177 -8.60 11.60 3.51
N TRP A 178 -7.89 10.48 3.53
CA TRP A 178 -8.48 9.15 3.56
C TRP A 178 -7.85 8.35 4.70
N ARG A 179 -8.50 8.35 5.84
CA ARG A 179 -8.06 7.60 7.00
C ARG A 179 -8.30 6.12 6.77
N ARG A 180 -7.24 5.33 6.89
CA ARG A 180 -7.37 3.89 6.83
C ARG A 180 -8.20 3.40 8.01
N GLY A 181 -9.12 2.50 7.73
CA GLY A 181 -9.87 1.80 8.76
C GLY A 181 -9.05 0.69 9.40
N VAL A 182 -9.52 0.22 10.55
CA VAL A 182 -9.08 -0.99 11.21
C VAL A 182 -10.25 -1.93 11.38
N ASP A 183 -9.98 -3.23 11.35
CA ASP A 183 -10.99 -4.24 11.63
C ASP A 183 -11.22 -4.31 13.15
N THR A 184 -12.27 -3.65 13.63
CA THR A 184 -12.59 -3.56 15.06
C THR A 184 -13.12 -4.87 15.66
N SER A 185 -13.50 -5.83 14.82
CA SER A 185 -13.85 -7.19 15.28
C SER A 185 -12.60 -8.01 15.57
N LEU A 186 -11.57 -7.85 14.73
CA LEU A 186 -10.28 -8.53 14.89
C LEU A 186 -9.39 -7.82 15.92
N PHE A 187 -9.39 -6.49 15.94
CA PHE A 187 -8.58 -5.67 16.87
C PHE A 187 -9.50 -5.05 17.94
N SER A 188 -9.90 -5.87 18.90
CA SER A 188 -10.80 -5.49 19.99
C SER A 188 -10.12 -5.73 21.35
N PRO A 189 -10.29 -4.80 22.33
CA PRO A 189 -9.84 -5.03 23.70
C PRO A 189 -10.42 -6.29 24.35
N SER A 190 -11.60 -6.75 23.91
CA SER A 190 -12.24 -7.97 24.41
C SER A 190 -11.45 -9.25 24.04
N LEU A 191 -10.59 -9.20 23.04
CA LEU A 191 -9.72 -10.30 22.62
C LEU A 191 -8.42 -10.38 23.44
N ARG A 192 -8.24 -9.50 24.43
CA ARG A 192 -7.08 -9.55 25.32
C ARG A 192 -7.02 -10.89 26.05
N SER A 193 -5.88 -11.58 25.94
CA SER A 193 -5.61 -12.83 26.62
C SER A 193 -4.61 -12.64 27.76
N SER A 194 -5.04 -12.85 28.99
CA SER A 194 -4.16 -12.86 30.16
C SER A 194 -3.15 -14.02 30.10
N THR A 195 -3.57 -15.17 29.60
CA THR A 195 -2.71 -16.35 29.41
C THR A 195 -1.59 -16.07 28.40
N LEU A 196 -1.91 -15.42 27.26
CA LEU A 196 -0.91 -15.05 26.28
C LEU A 196 0.05 -14.00 26.84
N ARG A 197 -0.47 -13.01 27.57
CA ARG A 197 0.34 -11.99 28.22
C ARG A 197 1.33 -12.58 29.21
N ALA A 198 0.92 -13.54 30.05
CA ALA A 198 1.76 -14.18 31.08
C ALA A 198 2.94 -14.98 30.49
N ARG A 199 2.93 -15.29 29.19
CA ARG A 199 4.08 -15.92 28.50
C ARG A 199 5.23 -14.93 28.21
N TYR A 200 4.96 -13.64 28.21
CA TYR A 200 5.91 -12.62 27.77
C TYR A 200 6.23 -11.57 28.84
N ALA A 201 5.45 -11.44 29.89
CA ALA A 201 5.68 -10.44 30.93
C ALA A 201 5.18 -10.93 32.28
N GLU A 202 5.93 -10.62 33.33
CA GLU A 202 5.59 -10.89 34.71
C GLU A 202 4.41 -10.01 35.19
N PRO A 203 3.75 -10.41 36.33
CA PRO A 203 2.76 -9.56 36.94
C PRO A 203 3.35 -8.19 37.31
N GLY A 204 2.66 -7.12 36.94
CA GLY A 204 3.09 -5.74 37.19
C GLY A 204 3.96 -5.12 36.08
N GLU A 205 4.60 -5.90 35.22
CA GLU A 205 5.34 -5.35 34.07
C GLU A 205 4.41 -4.79 33.02
N ARG A 206 4.88 -3.78 32.31
CA ARG A 206 4.26 -3.28 31.06
C ARG A 206 4.81 -4.04 29.87
N LEU A 207 3.97 -4.76 29.15
CA LEU A 207 4.34 -5.39 27.89
C LEU A 207 4.20 -4.39 26.75
N VAL A 208 5.32 -4.00 26.15
CA VAL A 208 5.38 -3.19 24.93
C VAL A 208 5.69 -4.13 23.77
N ALA A 209 4.81 -4.20 22.79
CA ALA A 209 4.97 -5.06 21.64
C ALA A 209 5.18 -4.25 20.36
N TYR A 210 6.25 -4.56 19.63
CA TYR A 210 6.42 -4.18 18.23
C TYR A 210 6.03 -5.38 17.36
N MET A 211 5.21 -5.13 16.33
CA MET A 211 4.87 -6.14 15.34
C MET A 211 5.05 -5.54 13.94
N GLY A 212 5.96 -6.10 13.15
CA GLY A 212 6.22 -5.59 11.81
C GLY A 212 7.56 -6.02 11.26
N ARG A 213 7.86 -5.57 10.04
CA ARG A 213 9.12 -5.87 9.36
C ARG A 213 10.30 -5.22 10.09
N LEU A 214 11.39 -5.98 10.28
CA LEU A 214 12.64 -5.48 10.87
C LEU A 214 13.49 -4.86 9.76
N ALA A 215 13.23 -3.59 9.43
CA ALA A 215 13.90 -2.89 8.35
C ALA A 215 14.29 -1.46 8.80
N PRO A 216 15.32 -0.86 8.18
CA PRO A 216 15.84 0.45 8.58
C PRO A 216 14.78 1.55 8.68
N GLU A 217 13.82 1.56 7.77
CA GLU A 217 12.73 2.54 7.78
C GLU A 217 11.74 2.38 8.94
N LYS A 218 11.81 1.28 9.69
CA LYS A 218 11.00 1.03 10.89
C LYS A 218 11.68 1.45 12.18
N GLN A 219 12.97 1.77 12.10
CA GLN A 219 13.76 2.27 13.23
C GLN A 219 13.61 1.41 14.51
N VAL A 220 13.52 0.07 14.33
CA VAL A 220 13.27 -0.88 15.44
C VAL A 220 14.37 -0.82 16.48
N ALA A 221 15.59 -0.46 16.09
CA ALA A 221 16.72 -0.29 16.98
C ALA A 221 16.49 0.80 18.06
N ASP A 222 15.62 1.78 17.79
CA ASP A 222 15.31 2.85 18.76
C ASP A 222 14.53 2.33 19.97
N LEU A 223 13.89 1.16 19.83
CA LEU A 223 13.19 0.49 20.93
C LEU A 223 14.13 0.00 22.02
N ARG A 224 15.45 -0.05 21.78
CA ARG A 224 16.45 -0.39 22.79
C ARG A 224 16.35 0.47 24.06
N VAL A 225 15.87 1.70 23.94
CA VAL A 225 15.64 2.59 25.09
C VAL A 225 14.70 1.97 26.12
N LEU A 226 13.83 1.04 25.73
CA LEU A 226 12.91 0.34 26.61
C LEU A 226 13.57 -0.82 27.37
N HIS A 227 14.78 -1.26 26.96
CA HIS A 227 15.46 -2.42 27.58
C HIS A 227 15.83 -2.15 29.04
N ASP A 228 16.29 -0.95 29.31
CA ASP A 228 16.77 -0.56 30.64
C ASP A 228 15.68 0.09 31.51
N MET A 229 14.43 0.13 31.04
CA MET A 229 13.32 0.73 31.77
C MET A 229 12.75 -0.30 32.80
N PRO A 230 12.79 0.02 34.10
CA PRO A 230 12.23 -0.87 35.14
C PRO A 230 10.73 -1.14 34.91
N GLY A 231 10.35 -2.39 35.03
CA GLY A 231 8.95 -2.81 34.91
C GLY A 231 8.42 -2.75 33.44
N VAL A 232 9.30 -2.68 32.45
CA VAL A 232 8.95 -2.76 31.04
C VAL A 232 9.52 -4.05 30.43
N ARG A 233 8.68 -4.75 29.69
CA ARG A 233 9.05 -5.92 28.89
C ARG A 233 8.81 -5.60 27.40
N LEU A 234 9.87 -5.66 26.59
CA LEU A 234 9.79 -5.46 25.14
C LEU A 234 9.61 -6.82 24.44
N LEU A 235 8.60 -6.90 23.58
CA LEU A 235 8.36 -8.03 22.68
C LEU A 235 8.48 -7.55 21.23
N ILE A 236 9.37 -8.16 20.47
CA ILE A 236 9.53 -7.88 19.03
C ILE A 236 9.06 -9.10 18.25
N VAL A 237 8.10 -8.87 17.35
CA VAL A 237 7.51 -9.90 16.48
C VAL A 237 7.64 -9.45 15.04
N GLY A 238 8.39 -10.21 14.26
CA GLY A 238 8.60 -9.93 12.84
C GLY A 238 9.92 -10.48 12.34
N ASP A 239 10.16 -10.26 11.04
CA ASP A 239 11.36 -10.65 10.33
C ASP A 239 11.78 -9.51 9.38
N GLY A 240 13.03 -9.55 8.87
CA GLY A 240 13.55 -8.52 7.99
C GLY A 240 14.95 -8.82 7.46
N PRO A 241 15.47 -8.01 6.52
CA PRO A 241 16.79 -8.15 5.97
C PRO A 241 17.89 -7.90 6.99
#